data_45f2dae87955763fc3d441a9d6a9ccd5
#
_entry.id   45f2dae87955763fc3d441a9d6a9ccd5
#
_cell.length_a   1.000
_cell.length_b   1.000
_cell.length_c   1.000
_cell.angle_alpha   90.00
_cell.angle_beta   90.00
_cell.angle_gamma   90.00
#
_symmetry.space_group_name_H-M   'P 1'
#
loop_
_entity.id
_entity.type
_entity.pdbx_description
1 polymer ?
#
loop_
_entity_poly.entity_id
_entity_poly.type
_entity_poly.pdbx_seq_one_letter_code
_entity_poly.pdbx_strand_id
1 'polypeptide(L)'
;MKKNILCFFRAGLGDFYLSFPLFYTLRNTYKNDKLTLVAPLLAADLLHNKGPWFDEIIEPDKFVPERKYDKVFDMDITRTGRSAIFKPEMDYFDIFEATYDVSFGDRKKLPDILKLETIDAEKKVIDDLIERHRSDQPDSKNIVLHTTSTSRTPKGKTPPFTWWRELLSHYPQHRFFQVGTTQTLRDGVVADFYFANHSPNLNDQRDRFNLRQVAYLLEQTDFFIGVDSVIQHLSLSTKKKGLVLYGSSDCKMAKHDHNYNLTAKRPCSPCIDNANNPNCCMDRNPDLWPKVDAVMRILRENFLLNQPKKSGWLIEENQENIPRNL
;
A
#
# COMPACT_ATOMS: atom_id res chain seq x y z
N MET A 1 40.17 -7.59 4.95
CA MET A 1 39.44 -8.74 4.33
C MET A 1 38.05 -8.27 3.95
N LYS A 2 37.55 -8.67 2.80
CA LYS A 2 36.18 -8.38 2.34
C LYS A 2 35.19 -9.17 3.20
N LYS A 3 34.21 -8.48 3.83
CA LYS A 3 33.19 -9.13 4.68
C LYS A 3 32.04 -9.65 3.83
N ASN A 4 31.37 -10.70 4.31
CA ASN A 4 30.11 -11.19 3.77
C ASN A 4 28.96 -10.74 4.69
N ILE A 5 28.03 -9.98 4.16
CA ILE A 5 26.92 -9.38 4.91
C ILE A 5 25.61 -9.91 4.35
N LEU A 6 24.74 -10.38 5.22
CA LEU A 6 23.43 -10.89 4.89
C LEU A 6 22.36 -9.88 5.34
N CYS A 7 21.46 -9.54 4.41
CA CYS A 7 20.20 -8.87 4.68
C CYS A 7 19.07 -9.88 4.48
N PHE A 8 18.35 -10.21 5.52
CA PHE A 8 17.27 -11.20 5.46
C PHE A 8 15.91 -10.52 5.63
N PHE A 9 15.07 -10.55 4.57
CA PHE A 9 13.78 -9.88 4.55
C PHE A 9 12.64 -10.89 4.53
N ARG A 10 11.63 -10.72 5.44
CA ARG A 10 10.46 -11.61 5.58
C ARG A 10 9.13 -10.88 5.66
N ALA A 11 9.14 -9.56 5.67
CA ALA A 11 7.94 -8.76 5.87
C ALA A 11 7.14 -8.56 4.56
N GLY A 12 6.16 -7.67 4.57
CA GLY A 12 5.33 -7.36 3.41
C GLY A 12 6.02 -6.46 2.39
N LEU A 13 5.43 -6.33 1.19
CA LEU A 13 5.97 -5.49 0.12
C LEU A 13 6.10 -4.01 0.52
N GLY A 14 5.18 -3.51 1.37
CA GLY A 14 5.25 -2.15 1.89
C GLY A 14 6.49 -1.92 2.74
N ASP A 15 6.76 -2.86 3.66
CA ASP A 15 7.95 -2.82 4.52
C ASP A 15 9.22 -2.95 3.68
N PHE A 16 9.21 -3.78 2.64
CA PHE A 16 10.33 -3.91 1.72
C PHE A 16 10.64 -2.60 0.99
N TYR A 17 9.62 -1.97 0.45
CA TYR A 17 9.76 -0.69 -0.23
C TYR A 17 10.30 0.39 0.73
N LEU A 18 9.76 0.49 1.94
CA LEU A 18 10.24 1.41 2.96
C LEU A 18 11.67 1.11 3.44
N SER A 19 12.18 -0.11 3.21
CA SER A 19 13.57 -0.47 3.53
C SER A 19 14.61 0.05 2.52
N PHE A 20 14.21 0.67 1.42
CA PHE A 20 15.16 1.18 0.41
C PHE A 20 16.21 2.16 0.96
N PRO A 21 15.86 3.12 1.84
CA PRO A 21 16.86 3.97 2.48
C PRO A 21 17.87 3.18 3.31
N LEU A 22 17.42 2.11 3.99
CA LEU A 22 18.31 1.22 4.71
C LEU A 22 19.25 0.47 3.75
N PHE A 23 18.73 -0.09 2.65
CA PHE A 23 19.55 -0.78 1.64
C PHE A 23 20.62 0.15 1.05
N TYR A 24 20.20 1.36 0.68
CA TYR A 24 21.11 2.39 0.20
C TYR A 24 22.21 2.74 1.23
N THR A 25 21.82 2.93 2.48
CA THR A 25 22.76 3.26 3.57
C THR A 25 23.71 2.11 3.84
N LEU A 26 23.22 0.87 3.87
CA LEU A 26 24.07 -0.32 4.05
C LEU A 26 25.07 -0.46 2.89
N ARG A 27 24.65 -0.25 1.64
CA ARG A 27 25.59 -0.30 0.50
C ARG A 27 26.69 0.75 0.62
N ASN A 28 26.35 1.97 1.04
CA ASN A 28 27.34 3.04 1.23
C ASN A 28 28.29 2.76 2.41
N THR A 29 27.78 2.17 3.49
CA THR A 29 28.59 1.79 4.65
C THR A 29 29.52 0.64 4.33
N TYR A 30 29.05 -0.35 3.60
CA TYR A 30 29.76 -1.58 3.27
C TYR A 30 30.14 -1.66 1.77
N LYS A 31 30.55 -0.52 1.20
CA LYS A 31 30.82 -0.38 -0.25
C LYS A 31 31.81 -1.37 -0.84
N ASN A 32 32.75 -1.88 -0.03
CA ASN A 32 33.78 -2.84 -0.46
C ASN A 32 33.47 -4.29 -0.07
N ASP A 33 32.39 -4.51 0.68
CA ASP A 33 31.98 -5.80 1.20
C ASP A 33 30.95 -6.46 0.27
N LYS A 34 30.77 -7.78 0.43
CA LYS A 34 29.73 -8.51 -0.29
C LYS A 34 28.42 -8.43 0.48
N LEU A 35 27.40 -7.82 -0.14
CA LEU A 35 26.04 -7.76 0.40
C LEU A 35 25.15 -8.78 -0.32
N THR A 36 24.56 -9.68 0.44
CA THR A 36 23.58 -10.66 -0.05
C THR A 36 22.22 -10.32 0.54
N LEU A 37 21.19 -10.24 -0.31
CA LEU A 37 19.79 -10.09 0.10
C LEU A 37 19.06 -11.43 -0.04
N VAL A 38 18.36 -11.84 1.01
CA VAL A 38 17.36 -12.92 0.93
C VAL A 38 15.98 -12.27 0.99
N ALA A 39 15.22 -12.35 -0.11
CA ALA A 39 13.90 -11.77 -0.23
C ALA A 39 13.04 -12.51 -1.27
N PRO A 40 11.69 -12.51 -1.15
CA PRO A 40 10.82 -13.02 -2.20
C PRO A 40 11.08 -12.35 -3.55
N LEU A 41 10.96 -13.10 -4.65
CA LEU A 41 11.23 -12.61 -6.01
C LEU A 41 10.42 -11.34 -6.35
N LEU A 42 9.15 -11.31 -5.97
CA LEU A 42 8.29 -10.14 -6.17
C LEU A 42 8.81 -8.89 -5.45
N ALA A 43 9.41 -9.04 -4.28
CA ALA A 43 10.03 -7.93 -3.57
C ALA A 43 11.35 -7.52 -4.24
N ALA A 44 12.17 -8.50 -4.65
CA ALA A 44 13.43 -8.25 -5.33
C ALA A 44 13.24 -7.51 -6.68
N ASP A 45 12.12 -7.74 -7.38
CA ASP A 45 11.78 -7.03 -8.62
C ASP A 45 11.66 -5.52 -8.42
N LEU A 46 11.32 -5.05 -7.22
CA LEU A 46 11.30 -3.61 -6.91
C LEU A 46 12.68 -2.94 -6.94
N LEU A 47 13.75 -3.73 -6.85
CA LEU A 47 15.13 -3.24 -6.95
C LEU A 47 15.59 -3.08 -8.41
N HIS A 48 14.77 -3.42 -9.38
CA HIS A 48 15.10 -3.28 -10.78
C HIS A 48 15.50 -1.81 -11.08
N ASN A 49 16.65 -1.64 -11.73
CA ASN A 49 17.24 -0.34 -12.04
C ASN A 49 17.63 0.55 -10.83
N LYS A 50 17.64 0.01 -9.60
CA LYS A 50 18.09 0.75 -8.41
C LYS A 50 19.62 0.78 -8.23
N GLY A 51 20.35 0.21 -9.18
CA GLY A 51 21.80 0.02 -9.07
C GLY A 51 22.16 -1.19 -8.19
N PRO A 52 23.47 -1.50 -8.06
CA PRO A 52 23.95 -2.70 -7.39
C PRO A 52 23.96 -2.52 -5.87
N TRP A 53 22.78 -2.34 -5.24
CA TRP A 53 22.71 -2.29 -3.77
C TRP A 53 23.13 -3.62 -3.15
N PHE A 54 22.88 -4.72 -3.86
CA PHE A 54 23.27 -6.06 -3.45
C PHE A 54 24.12 -6.73 -4.54
N ASP A 55 25.13 -7.50 -4.12
CA ASP A 55 25.96 -8.29 -5.03
C ASP A 55 25.27 -9.62 -5.38
N GLU A 56 24.33 -10.07 -4.54
CA GLU A 56 23.59 -11.31 -4.71
C GLU A 56 22.20 -11.19 -4.11
N ILE A 57 21.18 -11.71 -4.82
CA ILE A 57 19.81 -11.82 -4.32
C ILE A 57 19.41 -13.29 -4.37
N ILE A 58 18.92 -13.82 -3.26
CA ILE A 58 18.55 -15.24 -3.09
C ILE A 58 17.08 -15.31 -2.67
N GLU A 59 16.31 -16.16 -3.31
CA GLU A 59 14.96 -16.48 -2.86
C GLU A 59 15.01 -17.27 -1.54
N PRO A 60 14.03 -17.07 -0.63
CA PRO A 60 14.07 -17.70 0.69
C PRO A 60 14.12 -19.23 0.68
N ASP A 61 13.49 -19.88 -0.31
CA ASP A 61 13.49 -21.33 -0.50
C ASP A 61 14.82 -21.89 -1.04
N LYS A 62 15.63 -21.03 -1.66
CA LYS A 62 16.97 -21.35 -2.17
C LYS A 62 18.09 -20.96 -1.20
N PHE A 63 17.73 -20.37 -0.07
CA PHE A 63 18.71 -19.93 0.91
C PHE A 63 19.27 -21.10 1.73
N VAL A 64 20.59 -21.22 1.76
CA VAL A 64 21.33 -22.26 2.50
C VAL A 64 21.94 -21.64 3.76
N PRO A 65 21.45 -22.01 4.97
CA PRO A 65 21.86 -21.39 6.23
C PRO A 65 23.30 -21.64 6.65
N GLU A 66 23.95 -22.72 6.12
CA GLU A 66 25.32 -23.12 6.50
C GLU A 66 26.39 -22.13 6.00
N ARG A 67 26.03 -21.23 5.09
CA ARG A 67 26.92 -20.18 4.60
C ARG A 67 27.26 -19.20 5.73
N LYS A 68 28.56 -19.00 5.99
CA LYS A 68 29.02 -18.07 7.03
C LYS A 68 28.91 -16.63 6.55
N TYR A 69 28.30 -15.79 7.38
CA TYR A 69 28.24 -14.34 7.22
C TYR A 69 28.90 -13.65 8.40
N ASP A 70 29.65 -12.58 8.12
CA ASP A 70 30.33 -11.78 9.14
C ASP A 70 29.33 -10.89 9.89
N LYS A 71 28.22 -10.51 9.22
CA LYS A 71 27.13 -9.74 9.81
C LYS A 71 25.80 -10.12 9.17
N VAL A 72 24.74 -10.16 9.98
CA VAL A 72 23.39 -10.46 9.55
C VAL A 72 22.47 -9.32 10.00
N PHE A 73 21.70 -8.79 9.06
CA PHE A 73 20.59 -7.87 9.30
C PHE A 73 19.28 -8.63 9.07
N ASP A 74 18.57 -8.96 10.15
CA ASP A 74 17.19 -9.45 10.06
C ASP A 74 16.26 -8.23 9.94
N MET A 75 15.67 -8.07 8.75
CA MET A 75 14.90 -6.88 8.38
C MET A 75 13.41 -7.02 8.68
N ASP A 76 13.02 -7.96 9.54
CA ASP A 76 11.65 -8.06 10.03
C ASP A 76 11.44 -7.12 11.23
N ILE A 77 11.17 -5.85 10.97
CA ILE A 77 10.86 -4.85 12.01
C ILE A 77 9.73 -5.32 12.93
N THR A 78 8.82 -6.12 12.42
CA THR A 78 7.67 -6.58 13.22
C THR A 78 8.08 -7.53 14.33
N ARG A 79 9.23 -8.18 14.20
CA ARG A 79 9.80 -9.09 15.21
C ARG A 79 10.84 -8.43 16.08
N THR A 80 11.71 -7.61 15.50
CA THR A 80 12.92 -7.10 16.17
C THR A 80 12.70 -5.79 16.91
N GLY A 81 11.77 -4.94 16.48
CA GLY A 81 11.70 -3.55 16.94
C GLY A 81 10.53 -3.20 17.86
N ARG A 82 9.47 -4.01 17.89
CA ARG A 82 8.21 -3.56 18.50
C ARG A 82 8.18 -3.47 20.02
N SER A 83 8.91 -4.30 20.73
CA SER A 83 8.75 -4.38 22.18
C SER A 83 9.72 -3.51 22.99
N ALA A 84 10.88 -3.17 22.43
CA ALA A 84 11.94 -2.51 23.19
C ALA A 84 12.32 -1.12 22.72
N ILE A 85 12.11 -0.78 21.43
CA ILE A 85 12.60 0.46 20.82
C ILE A 85 11.45 1.40 20.43
N PHE A 86 10.26 0.86 20.16
CA PHE A 86 9.13 1.64 19.65
C PHE A 86 8.63 2.67 20.65
N LYS A 87 8.66 3.94 20.25
CA LYS A 87 7.98 5.05 20.93
C LYS A 87 6.82 5.53 20.08
N PRO A 88 5.72 6.01 20.69
CA PRO A 88 4.52 6.41 19.95
C PRO A 88 4.71 7.50 18.90
N GLU A 89 5.78 8.28 19.02
CA GLU A 89 6.14 9.36 18.10
C GLU A 89 6.97 8.91 16.90
N MET A 90 7.49 7.69 16.91
CA MET A 90 8.39 7.18 15.86
C MET A 90 7.61 6.75 14.62
N ASP A 91 8.11 7.16 13.45
CA ASP A 91 7.70 6.62 12.17
C ASP A 91 8.53 5.37 11.77
N TYR A 92 8.24 4.80 10.62
CA TYR A 92 9.01 3.64 10.10
C TYR A 92 10.50 3.92 9.96
N PHE A 93 10.87 5.10 9.51
CA PHE A 93 12.27 5.46 9.30
C PHE A 93 13.02 5.66 10.61
N ASP A 94 12.37 6.24 11.63
CA ASP A 94 12.91 6.33 12.98
C ASP A 94 13.19 4.95 13.57
N ILE A 95 12.25 4.01 13.36
CA ILE A 95 12.38 2.63 13.84
C ILE A 95 13.55 1.93 13.13
N PHE A 96 13.72 2.12 11.81
CA PHE A 96 14.85 1.55 11.08
C PHE A 96 16.19 2.13 11.59
N GLU A 97 16.28 3.45 11.73
CA GLU A 97 17.50 4.09 12.22
C GLU A 97 17.88 3.55 13.61
N ALA A 98 16.90 3.48 14.52
CA ALA A 98 17.12 2.97 15.87
C ALA A 98 17.43 1.46 15.93
N THR A 99 16.76 0.66 15.08
CA THR A 99 16.92 -0.81 15.08
C THR A 99 18.28 -1.24 14.54
N TYR A 100 18.75 -0.56 13.49
CA TYR A 100 19.96 -0.99 12.77
C TYR A 100 21.19 -0.12 13.04
N ASP A 101 21.05 0.85 13.95
CA ASP A 101 22.11 1.83 14.30
C ASP A 101 22.66 2.49 13.03
N VAL A 102 21.76 3.07 12.24
CA VAL A 102 22.07 3.79 11.01
C VAL A 102 21.44 5.16 11.01
N SER A 103 21.91 6.05 10.14
CA SER A 103 21.24 7.31 9.88
C SER A 103 20.97 7.47 8.39
N PHE A 104 19.76 7.85 8.03
CA PHE A 104 19.37 8.16 6.65
C PHE A 104 19.77 9.60 6.25
N GLY A 105 20.31 10.38 7.18
CA GLY A 105 20.72 11.76 6.95
C GLY A 105 19.56 12.67 6.59
N ASP A 106 19.68 13.41 5.48
CA ASP A 106 18.64 14.34 5.06
C ASP A 106 17.41 13.58 4.49
N ARG A 107 16.36 13.50 5.29
CA ARG A 107 15.10 12.83 4.93
C ARG A 107 14.38 13.43 3.73
N LYS A 108 14.73 14.66 3.31
CA LYS A 108 14.21 15.25 2.08
C LYS A 108 14.64 14.48 0.82
N LYS A 109 15.70 13.68 0.92
CA LYS A 109 16.18 12.80 -0.15
C LYS A 109 15.48 11.44 -0.22
N LEU A 110 14.69 11.08 0.80
CA LEU A 110 13.99 9.81 0.82
C LEU A 110 13.10 9.58 -0.41
N PRO A 111 12.33 10.56 -0.90
CA PRO A 111 11.52 10.36 -2.10
C PRO A 111 12.34 9.92 -3.31
N ASP A 112 13.54 10.44 -3.49
CA ASP A 112 14.41 10.10 -4.63
C ASP A 112 14.99 8.68 -4.48
N ILE A 113 15.35 8.27 -3.26
CA ILE A 113 15.81 6.90 -2.96
C ILE A 113 14.66 5.91 -3.16
N LEU A 114 13.45 6.26 -2.77
CA LEU A 114 12.25 5.42 -2.87
C LEU A 114 11.68 5.37 -4.29
N LYS A 115 12.03 6.29 -5.20
CA LYS A 115 11.46 6.37 -6.54
C LYS A 115 11.67 5.05 -7.30
N LEU A 116 10.61 4.47 -7.82
CA LEU A 116 10.68 3.29 -8.68
C LEU A 116 10.92 3.71 -10.14
N GLU A 117 11.88 3.07 -10.78
CA GLU A 117 12.21 3.32 -12.18
C GLU A 117 11.26 2.52 -13.09
N THR A 118 10.42 3.21 -13.84
CA THR A 118 9.49 2.62 -14.81
C THR A 118 10.08 2.72 -16.20
N ILE A 119 10.18 1.62 -16.93
CA ILE A 119 10.67 1.60 -18.31
C ILE A 119 9.59 2.11 -19.29
N ASP A 120 10.00 2.56 -20.48
CA ASP A 120 9.08 3.19 -21.44
C ASP A 120 7.94 2.25 -21.90
N ALA A 121 8.21 0.96 -22.02
CA ALA A 121 7.17 -0.01 -22.33
C ALA A 121 6.10 -0.11 -21.21
N GLU A 122 6.50 -0.04 -19.94
CA GLU A 122 5.59 -0.03 -18.79
C GLU A 122 4.79 1.27 -18.74
N LYS A 123 5.43 2.42 -19.01
CA LYS A 123 4.76 3.73 -19.08
C LYS A 123 3.70 3.74 -20.16
N LYS A 124 4.06 3.27 -21.36
CA LYS A 124 3.11 3.21 -22.49
C LYS A 124 1.83 2.46 -22.14
N VAL A 125 1.90 1.35 -21.40
CA VAL A 125 0.71 0.59 -20.97
C VAL A 125 -0.22 1.46 -20.12
N ILE A 126 0.34 2.28 -19.24
CA ILE A 126 -0.42 3.18 -18.35
C ILE A 126 -0.99 4.36 -19.14
N ASP A 127 -0.19 4.97 -20.01
CA ASP A 127 -0.64 6.09 -20.85
C ASP A 127 -1.80 5.67 -21.76
N ASP A 128 -1.68 4.51 -22.42
CA ASP A 128 -2.74 3.91 -23.24
C ASP A 128 -4.00 3.58 -22.41
N LEU A 129 -3.86 3.20 -21.14
CA LEU A 129 -4.99 2.98 -20.24
C LEU A 129 -5.72 4.30 -19.94
N ILE A 130 -4.99 5.33 -19.55
CA ILE A 130 -5.55 6.63 -19.19
C ILE A 130 -6.26 7.25 -20.40
N GLU A 131 -5.63 7.21 -21.56
CA GLU A 131 -6.22 7.74 -22.80
C GLU A 131 -7.51 7.01 -23.18
N ARG A 132 -7.55 5.68 -23.11
CA ARG A 132 -8.77 4.90 -23.39
C ARG A 132 -9.94 5.22 -22.45
N HIS A 133 -9.63 5.66 -21.24
CA HIS A 133 -10.62 6.01 -20.22
C HIS A 133 -10.75 7.51 -20.00
N ARG A 134 -10.22 8.31 -20.93
CA ARG A 134 -10.37 9.75 -20.90
C ARG A 134 -11.85 10.13 -20.87
N SER A 135 -12.19 11.02 -19.97
CA SER A 135 -13.57 11.54 -19.86
C SER A 135 -13.70 12.82 -20.67
N ASP A 136 -14.80 12.95 -21.40
CA ASP A 136 -15.18 14.20 -22.07
C ASP A 136 -15.72 15.25 -21.07
N GLN A 137 -15.90 14.87 -19.82
CA GLN A 137 -16.36 15.79 -18.77
C GLN A 137 -15.15 16.56 -18.23
N PRO A 138 -15.13 17.90 -18.32
CA PRO A 138 -13.97 18.72 -17.99
C PRO A 138 -13.55 18.64 -16.52
N ASP A 139 -14.49 18.33 -15.61
CA ASP A 139 -14.25 18.21 -14.17
C ASP A 139 -14.00 16.76 -13.71
N SER A 140 -13.93 15.81 -14.64
CA SER A 140 -13.65 14.42 -14.31
C SER A 140 -12.23 14.23 -13.78
N LYS A 141 -12.10 13.50 -12.68
CA LYS A 141 -10.80 13.13 -12.08
C LYS A 141 -10.50 11.67 -12.32
N ASN A 142 -9.22 11.38 -12.51
CA ASN A 142 -8.68 10.04 -12.54
C ASN A 142 -8.13 9.69 -11.16
N ILE A 143 -8.67 8.65 -10.53
CA ILE A 143 -8.43 8.33 -9.13
C ILE A 143 -7.95 6.88 -9.04
N VAL A 144 -6.79 6.66 -8.42
CA VAL A 144 -6.38 5.29 -8.08
C VAL A 144 -7.13 4.83 -6.84
N LEU A 145 -7.71 3.63 -6.92
CA LEU A 145 -8.43 3.02 -5.82
C LEU A 145 -7.72 1.75 -5.36
N HIS A 146 -7.43 1.65 -4.06
CA HIS A 146 -6.86 0.44 -3.46
C HIS A 146 -7.66 0.02 -2.23
N THR A 147 -8.53 -0.96 -2.39
CA THR A 147 -9.59 -1.28 -1.43
C THR A 147 -9.22 -2.33 -0.39
N THR A 148 -8.16 -3.11 -0.63
CA THR A 148 -7.84 -4.28 0.19
C THR A 148 -6.37 -4.32 0.57
N SER A 149 -6.05 -4.99 1.66
CA SER A 149 -4.69 -5.29 2.08
C SER A 149 -4.52 -6.80 2.21
N THR A 150 -3.44 -7.34 1.64
CA THR A 150 -3.08 -8.76 1.73
C THR A 150 -2.29 -9.11 2.98
N SER A 151 -2.20 -8.21 3.96
CA SER A 151 -1.50 -8.45 5.22
C SER A 151 -2.17 -9.57 6.03
N ARG A 152 -1.48 -10.07 7.07
CA ARG A 152 -1.99 -11.10 7.98
C ARG A 152 -3.33 -10.74 8.66
N THR A 153 -3.76 -9.48 8.60
CA THR A 153 -5.02 -8.97 9.15
C THR A 153 -5.84 -8.21 8.13
N PRO A 154 -6.23 -8.84 7.02
CA PRO A 154 -6.95 -8.12 5.97
C PRO A 154 -8.32 -7.60 6.44
N LYS A 155 -9.04 -8.37 7.24
CA LYS A 155 -10.35 -8.00 7.80
C LYS A 155 -10.30 -6.70 8.59
N GLY A 156 -9.24 -6.50 9.38
CA GLY A 156 -9.05 -5.29 10.15
C GLY A 156 -8.55 -4.08 9.36
N LYS A 157 -8.06 -4.26 8.15
CA LYS A 157 -7.49 -3.19 7.31
C LYS A 157 -8.41 -2.75 6.16
N THR A 158 -9.48 -3.48 5.90
CA THR A 158 -10.32 -3.29 4.71
C THR A 158 -11.71 -2.87 5.13
N PRO A 159 -12.20 -1.68 4.73
CA PRO A 159 -13.62 -1.32 4.88
C PRO A 159 -14.52 -2.34 4.19
N PRO A 160 -15.75 -2.58 4.71
CA PRO A 160 -16.67 -3.51 4.08
C PRO A 160 -17.09 -3.04 2.67
N PHE A 161 -17.50 -3.98 1.83
CA PHE A 161 -17.90 -3.72 0.46
C PHE A 161 -18.96 -2.62 0.35
N THR A 162 -19.97 -2.64 1.22
CA THR A 162 -21.06 -1.66 1.25
C THR A 162 -20.55 -0.24 1.42
N TRP A 163 -19.50 -0.05 2.22
CA TRP A 163 -18.86 1.24 2.43
C TRP A 163 -18.23 1.80 1.14
N TRP A 164 -17.49 0.95 0.43
CA TRP A 164 -16.87 1.33 -0.85
C TRP A 164 -17.91 1.63 -1.91
N ARG A 165 -18.95 0.78 -2.02
CA ARG A 165 -20.04 0.98 -2.96
C ARG A 165 -20.76 2.30 -2.72
N GLU A 166 -21.04 2.62 -1.47
CA GLU A 166 -21.64 3.90 -1.08
C GLU A 166 -20.75 5.07 -1.53
N LEU A 167 -19.45 5.06 -1.20
CA LEU A 167 -18.52 6.11 -1.60
C LEU A 167 -18.49 6.30 -3.12
N LEU A 168 -18.35 5.22 -3.88
CA LEU A 168 -18.26 5.29 -5.34
C LEU A 168 -19.54 5.80 -5.99
N SER A 169 -20.71 5.46 -5.44
CA SER A 169 -22.00 5.91 -5.97
C SER A 169 -22.20 7.43 -5.93
N HIS A 170 -21.46 8.12 -5.06
CA HIS A 170 -21.50 9.58 -4.97
C HIS A 170 -20.68 10.31 -6.05
N TYR A 171 -19.85 9.57 -6.81
CA TYR A 171 -18.91 10.15 -7.75
C TYR A 171 -18.93 9.50 -9.15
N PRO A 172 -20.12 9.35 -9.78
CA PRO A 172 -20.25 8.65 -11.06
C PRO A 172 -19.53 9.34 -12.22
N GLN A 173 -19.21 10.62 -12.09
CA GLN A 173 -18.54 11.41 -13.12
C GLN A 173 -17.01 11.23 -13.12
N HIS A 174 -16.41 10.68 -12.05
CA HIS A 174 -14.98 10.45 -11.94
C HIS A 174 -14.61 9.04 -12.39
N ARG A 175 -13.33 8.82 -12.70
CA ARG A 175 -12.80 7.53 -13.12
C ARG A 175 -11.96 6.93 -12.00
N PHE A 176 -12.28 5.71 -11.62
CA PHE A 176 -11.54 4.97 -10.61
C PHE A 176 -10.79 3.81 -11.24
N PHE A 177 -9.49 3.75 -11.01
CA PHE A 177 -8.62 2.65 -11.42
C PHE A 177 -8.33 1.80 -10.19
N GLN A 178 -9.01 0.66 -10.05
CA GLN A 178 -8.78 -0.23 -8.91
C GLN A 178 -7.52 -1.04 -9.14
N VAL A 179 -6.54 -0.91 -8.25
CA VAL A 179 -5.28 -1.66 -8.27
C VAL A 179 -5.18 -2.58 -7.06
N GLY A 180 -4.25 -3.52 -7.10
CA GLY A 180 -4.02 -4.52 -6.06
C GLY A 180 -4.05 -5.93 -6.63
N THR A 181 -4.43 -6.90 -5.83
CA THR A 181 -4.51 -8.31 -6.22
C THR A 181 -5.90 -8.88 -5.93
N THR A 182 -6.35 -9.81 -6.79
CA THR A 182 -7.54 -10.64 -6.58
C THR A 182 -7.21 -11.91 -5.81
N GLN A 183 -5.91 -12.22 -5.61
CA GLN A 183 -5.51 -13.47 -4.98
C GLN A 183 -5.99 -13.58 -3.54
N THR A 184 -6.33 -14.79 -3.19
CA THR A 184 -6.68 -15.19 -1.84
C THR A 184 -5.55 -14.89 -0.87
N LEU A 185 -5.93 -14.41 0.28
CA LEU A 185 -5.06 -14.33 1.42
C LEU A 185 -4.58 -15.72 1.85
N ARG A 186 -3.45 -15.77 2.55
CA ARG A 186 -2.79 -17.02 3.01
C ARG A 186 -3.73 -18.05 3.65
N ASP A 187 -4.91 -17.66 4.09
CA ASP A 187 -5.87 -18.50 4.80
C ASP A 187 -7.13 -18.83 3.95
N GLY A 188 -7.03 -18.70 2.62
CA GLY A 188 -8.14 -19.04 1.71
C GLY A 188 -9.30 -18.05 1.70
N VAL A 189 -9.20 -16.94 2.43
CA VAL A 189 -10.21 -15.88 2.40
C VAL A 189 -10.05 -15.06 1.15
N VAL A 190 -11.00 -15.17 0.24
CA VAL A 190 -11.07 -14.36 -0.97
C VAL A 190 -11.35 -12.92 -0.58
N ALA A 191 -10.39 -12.02 -0.78
CA ALA A 191 -10.61 -10.59 -0.69
C ALA A 191 -11.29 -10.08 -1.96
N ASP A 192 -12.36 -10.75 -2.37
CA ASP A 192 -13.02 -10.49 -3.63
C ASP A 192 -14.08 -9.41 -3.46
N PHE A 193 -13.63 -8.17 -3.51
CA PHE A 193 -14.53 -7.05 -3.72
C PHE A 193 -14.59 -6.75 -5.22
N TYR A 194 -15.42 -7.48 -5.93
CA TYR A 194 -15.68 -7.23 -7.34
C TYR A 194 -16.67 -6.09 -7.49
N PHE A 195 -16.17 -4.88 -7.65
CA PHE A 195 -17.00 -3.68 -7.81
C PHE A 195 -17.41 -3.41 -9.26
N ALA A 196 -16.73 -3.99 -10.24
CA ALA A 196 -16.88 -3.62 -11.64
C ALA A 196 -18.33 -3.73 -12.14
N ASN A 197 -19.12 -4.66 -11.61
CA ASN A 197 -20.54 -4.80 -11.97
C ASN A 197 -21.45 -3.80 -11.24
N HIS A 198 -20.92 -3.02 -10.29
CA HIS A 198 -21.71 -2.15 -9.44
C HIS A 198 -21.38 -0.66 -9.60
N SER A 199 -20.37 -0.34 -10.39
CA SER A 199 -19.97 1.06 -10.62
C SER A 199 -19.40 1.21 -12.03
N PRO A 200 -20.16 1.79 -12.98
CA PRO A 200 -19.75 1.88 -14.39
C PRO A 200 -18.50 2.76 -14.61
N ASN A 201 -18.12 3.54 -13.61
CA ASN A 201 -16.94 4.40 -13.62
C ASN A 201 -15.70 3.73 -12.98
N LEU A 202 -15.81 2.47 -12.55
CA LEU A 202 -14.71 1.70 -12.00
C LEU A 202 -14.04 0.83 -13.06
N ASN A 203 -12.74 1.02 -13.20
CA ASN A 203 -11.88 0.23 -14.07
C ASN A 203 -11.04 -0.73 -13.22
N ASP A 204 -11.33 -2.02 -13.30
CA ASP A 204 -10.59 -3.05 -12.55
C ASP A 204 -9.26 -3.36 -13.22
N GLN A 205 -8.19 -2.98 -12.57
CA GLN A 205 -6.81 -3.20 -12.99
C GLN A 205 -6.03 -4.10 -12.01
N ARG A 206 -6.72 -4.81 -11.12
CA ARG A 206 -6.09 -5.75 -10.18
C ARG A 206 -5.37 -6.86 -10.96
N ASP A 207 -4.24 -7.31 -10.44
CA ASP A 207 -3.34 -8.32 -11.05
C ASP A 207 -2.80 -7.98 -12.44
N ARG A 208 -2.98 -6.74 -12.92
CA ARG A 208 -2.55 -6.33 -14.27
C ARG A 208 -1.24 -5.56 -14.28
N PHE A 209 -0.85 -4.98 -13.16
CA PHE A 209 0.30 -4.09 -13.07
C PHE A 209 1.29 -4.56 -12.01
N ASN A 210 2.58 -4.43 -12.32
CA ASN A 210 3.62 -4.47 -11.31
C ASN A 210 3.64 -3.14 -10.51
N LEU A 211 4.37 -3.11 -9.39
CA LEU A 211 4.38 -1.92 -8.52
C LEU A 211 5.05 -0.69 -9.16
N ARG A 212 5.96 -0.85 -10.12
CA ARG A 212 6.53 0.27 -10.90
C ARG A 212 5.45 0.92 -11.77
N GLN A 213 4.63 0.11 -12.45
CA GLN A 213 3.50 0.60 -13.23
C GLN A 213 2.45 1.26 -12.33
N VAL A 214 2.18 0.71 -11.15
CA VAL A 214 1.27 1.34 -10.18
C VAL A 214 1.82 2.68 -9.69
N ALA A 215 3.13 2.78 -9.43
CA ALA A 215 3.75 4.05 -9.06
C ALA A 215 3.60 5.09 -10.19
N TYR A 216 3.83 4.68 -11.43
CA TYR A 216 3.63 5.56 -12.57
C TYR A 216 2.15 5.93 -12.78
N LEU A 217 1.22 5.01 -12.59
CA LEU A 217 -0.22 5.32 -12.60
C LEU A 217 -0.57 6.36 -11.53
N LEU A 218 -0.02 6.26 -10.32
CA LEU A 218 -0.18 7.28 -9.29
C LEU A 218 0.33 8.65 -9.76
N GLU A 219 1.48 8.71 -10.44
CA GLU A 219 2.02 9.96 -10.98
C GLU A 219 1.08 10.60 -12.03
N GLN A 220 0.42 9.79 -12.86
CA GLN A 220 -0.43 10.23 -13.96
C GLN A 220 -1.89 10.52 -13.55
N THR A 221 -2.31 10.17 -12.35
CA THR A 221 -3.67 10.37 -11.85
C THR A 221 -3.75 11.58 -10.91
N ASP A 222 -4.96 12.04 -10.59
CA ASP A 222 -5.16 13.24 -9.77
C ASP A 222 -4.80 12.99 -8.30
N PHE A 223 -5.26 11.86 -7.73
CA PHE A 223 -4.96 11.40 -6.37
C PHE A 223 -5.32 9.93 -6.20
N PHE A 224 -5.16 9.41 -4.99
CA PHE A 224 -5.59 8.04 -4.67
C PHE A 224 -6.44 7.98 -3.40
N ILE A 225 -7.28 6.95 -3.33
CA ILE A 225 -7.99 6.54 -2.13
C ILE A 225 -7.61 5.10 -1.83
N GLY A 226 -7.19 4.82 -0.61
CA GLY A 226 -6.76 3.47 -0.28
C GLY A 226 -6.75 3.16 1.21
N VAL A 227 -6.35 1.93 1.49
CA VAL A 227 -6.12 1.43 2.85
C VAL A 227 -4.63 1.41 3.17
N ASP A 228 -4.28 1.17 4.43
CA ASP A 228 -2.90 0.96 4.86
C ASP A 228 -2.26 -0.24 4.16
N SER A 229 -1.49 0.04 3.11
CA SER A 229 -0.77 -0.94 2.29
C SER A 229 0.35 -0.29 1.47
N VAL A 230 1.07 -1.08 0.64
CA VAL A 230 2.18 -0.61 -0.19
C VAL A 230 1.82 0.61 -1.06
N ILE A 231 0.58 0.72 -1.53
CA ILE A 231 0.16 1.84 -2.41
C ILE A 231 0.30 3.20 -1.72
N GLN A 232 -0.05 3.29 -0.44
CA GLN A 232 0.17 4.53 0.30
C GLN A 232 1.65 4.87 0.45
N HIS A 233 2.52 3.87 0.56
CA HIS A 233 3.95 4.10 0.67
C HIS A 233 4.56 4.60 -0.64
N LEU A 234 4.06 4.13 -1.80
CA LEU A 234 4.45 4.65 -3.11
C LEU A 234 4.19 6.15 -3.24
N SER A 235 3.22 6.71 -2.50
CA SER A 235 2.94 8.15 -2.52
C SER A 235 4.11 9.02 -2.05
N LEU A 236 5.07 8.46 -1.29
CA LEU A 236 6.27 9.18 -0.87
C LEU A 236 7.14 9.59 -2.06
N SER A 237 7.38 8.67 -2.99
CA SER A 237 8.23 8.94 -4.17
C SER A 237 7.48 9.64 -5.30
N THR A 238 6.22 9.31 -5.50
CA THR A 238 5.38 9.92 -6.54
C THR A 238 4.87 11.31 -6.14
N LYS A 239 5.02 11.68 -4.85
CA LYS A 239 4.49 12.92 -4.26
C LYS A 239 2.98 13.09 -4.48
N LYS A 240 2.30 11.98 -4.79
CA LYS A 240 0.86 11.98 -5.02
C LYS A 240 0.14 11.97 -3.68
N LYS A 241 -0.67 12.99 -3.44
CA LYS A 241 -1.50 13.10 -2.25
C LYS A 241 -2.67 12.12 -2.34
N GLY A 242 -3.02 11.50 -1.23
CA GLY A 242 -4.13 10.55 -1.16
C GLY A 242 -4.93 10.65 0.13
N LEU A 243 -6.03 9.90 0.16
CA LEU A 243 -6.80 9.63 1.36
C LEU A 243 -6.58 8.17 1.76
N VAL A 244 -6.11 7.95 2.97
CA VAL A 244 -5.73 6.64 3.48
C VAL A 244 -6.58 6.26 4.69
N LEU A 245 -7.18 5.08 4.64
CA LEU A 245 -8.02 4.52 5.69
C LEU A 245 -7.21 3.52 6.51
N TYR A 246 -7.11 3.80 7.80
CA TYR A 246 -6.44 2.93 8.76
C TYR A 246 -7.45 2.17 9.58
N GLY A 247 -7.35 0.90 9.47
CA GLY A 247 -8.12 -0.02 10.26
C GLY A 247 -7.37 -0.52 11.52
N SER A 248 -6.80 -1.75 11.50
CA SER A 248 -6.08 -2.38 12.62
C SER A 248 -4.66 -1.87 12.83
N SER A 249 -4.11 -1.17 11.86
CA SER A 249 -2.75 -0.64 11.91
C SER A 249 -2.66 0.58 12.82
N ASP A 250 -1.48 0.79 13.38
CA ASP A 250 -1.16 2.06 14.02
C ASP A 250 -0.94 3.14 12.97
N CYS A 251 -1.89 4.08 12.90
CA CYS A 251 -1.79 5.21 11.98
C CYS A 251 -0.56 6.06 12.27
N LYS A 252 -0.17 6.22 13.53
CA LYS A 252 0.97 7.07 13.89
C LYS A 252 2.27 6.57 13.30
N MET A 253 2.46 5.26 13.28
CA MET A 253 3.65 4.64 12.72
C MET A 253 3.66 4.63 11.18
N ALA A 254 2.51 4.31 10.57
CA ALA A 254 2.43 3.98 9.15
C ALA A 254 2.01 5.15 8.25
N LYS A 255 1.51 6.26 8.82
CA LYS A 255 1.05 7.42 8.05
C LYS A 255 2.18 8.15 7.33
N HIS A 256 1.81 8.82 6.26
CA HIS A 256 2.64 9.85 5.63
C HIS A 256 1.91 11.18 5.72
N ASP A 257 2.58 12.21 6.25
CA ASP A 257 1.93 13.48 6.62
C ASP A 257 1.37 14.29 5.44
N HIS A 258 1.83 14.00 4.21
CA HIS A 258 1.26 14.60 3.02
C HIS A 258 -0.09 14.02 2.60
N ASN A 259 -0.51 12.87 3.18
CA ASN A 259 -1.80 12.24 2.95
C ASN A 259 -2.85 12.67 3.98
N TYR A 260 -4.12 12.55 3.62
CA TYR A 260 -5.23 12.56 4.57
C TYR A 260 -5.40 11.19 5.20
N ASN A 261 -5.03 11.08 6.47
CA ASN A 261 -5.00 9.81 7.19
C ASN A 261 -6.21 9.71 8.11
N LEU A 262 -7.12 8.80 7.83
CA LEU A 262 -8.33 8.58 8.59
C LEU A 262 -8.29 7.25 9.32
N THR A 263 -8.51 7.27 10.62
CA THR A 263 -8.47 6.08 11.47
C THR A 263 -9.87 5.63 11.85
N ALA A 264 -10.13 4.34 11.73
CA ALA A 264 -11.33 3.72 12.25
C ALA A 264 -11.43 3.86 13.77
N LYS A 265 -12.62 4.16 14.28
CA LYS A 265 -12.87 4.33 15.72
C LYS A 265 -13.02 2.96 16.39
N ARG A 266 -12.03 2.55 17.18
CA ARG A 266 -12.02 1.28 17.89
C ARG A 266 -11.42 1.38 19.28
N PRO A 267 -11.99 0.65 20.22
CA PRO A 267 -11.40 0.55 21.56
C PRO A 267 -10.09 -0.28 21.58
N CYS A 268 -9.88 -1.16 20.59
CA CYS A 268 -8.76 -2.10 20.56
C CYS A 268 -7.67 -1.76 19.54
N SER A 269 -7.69 -0.56 18.94
CA SER A 269 -6.64 -0.14 17.98
C SER A 269 -5.44 0.48 18.72
N PRO A 270 -4.22 0.20 18.27
CA PRO A 270 -3.81 -0.74 17.24
C PRO A 270 -3.91 -2.20 17.72
N CYS A 271 -4.46 -3.08 16.88
CA CYS A 271 -4.68 -4.48 17.24
C CYS A 271 -3.83 -5.47 16.41
N ILE A 272 -2.61 -5.07 16.14
CA ILE A 272 -1.68 -5.82 15.29
C ILE A 272 -1.40 -7.23 15.83
N ASP A 273 -1.38 -7.38 17.16
CA ASP A 273 -1.10 -8.66 17.81
C ASP A 273 -2.29 -9.62 17.84
N ASN A 274 -3.51 -9.13 17.57
CA ASN A 274 -4.74 -9.91 17.48
C ASN A 274 -5.14 -10.23 16.04
N ALA A 275 -4.16 -10.37 15.16
CA ALA A 275 -4.34 -10.58 13.72
C ALA A 275 -5.26 -11.76 13.36
N ASN A 276 -5.31 -12.77 14.23
CA ASN A 276 -6.06 -14.00 14.03
C ASN A 276 -7.32 -14.08 14.92
N ASN A 277 -7.78 -12.98 15.52
CA ASN A 277 -8.99 -13.01 16.32
C ASN A 277 -10.20 -13.22 15.39
N PRO A 278 -10.88 -14.38 15.47
CA PRO A 278 -12.08 -14.66 14.66
C PRO A 278 -13.23 -13.69 14.98
N ASN A 279 -13.19 -13.04 16.14
CA ASN A 279 -14.15 -12.05 16.60
C ASN A 279 -13.63 -10.61 16.37
N CYS A 280 -12.87 -10.36 15.31
CA CYS A 280 -12.39 -9.01 15.01
C CYS A 280 -13.59 -8.05 14.93
N CYS A 281 -13.56 -7.01 15.77
CA CYS A 281 -14.63 -5.99 15.82
C CYS A 281 -14.85 -5.26 14.47
N MET A 282 -13.85 -5.31 13.58
CA MET A 282 -13.89 -4.69 12.26
C MET A 282 -14.54 -5.56 11.19
N ASP A 283 -14.69 -6.85 11.47
CA ASP A 283 -15.29 -7.74 10.49
C ASP A 283 -16.74 -7.32 10.27
N ARG A 284 -17.03 -6.85 9.05
CA ARG A 284 -18.37 -6.49 8.59
C ARG A 284 -19.08 -5.35 9.34
N ASN A 285 -18.39 -4.61 10.21
CA ASN A 285 -19.04 -3.48 10.89
C ASN A 285 -18.66 -2.13 10.23
N PRO A 286 -19.54 -1.58 9.36
CA PRO A 286 -19.28 -0.31 8.69
C PRO A 286 -19.24 0.89 9.65
N ASP A 287 -19.87 0.78 10.83
CA ASP A 287 -19.96 1.90 11.77
C ASP A 287 -18.64 2.22 12.47
N LEU A 288 -17.68 1.30 12.44
CA LEU A 288 -16.35 1.53 12.98
C LEU A 288 -15.43 2.30 12.01
N TRP A 289 -15.78 2.35 10.75
CA TRP A 289 -15.07 3.09 9.73
C TRP A 289 -15.51 4.56 9.70
N PRO A 290 -14.69 5.49 9.20
CA PRO A 290 -15.12 6.86 8.97
C PRO A 290 -16.40 6.87 8.14
N LYS A 291 -17.40 7.63 8.54
CA LYS A 291 -18.65 7.75 7.77
C LYS A 291 -18.34 8.27 6.37
N VAL A 292 -19.00 7.73 5.35
CA VAL A 292 -18.81 8.13 3.95
C VAL A 292 -18.98 9.63 3.76
N ASP A 293 -19.98 10.26 4.41
CA ASP A 293 -20.18 11.71 4.37
C ASP A 293 -18.94 12.52 4.86
N ALA A 294 -18.26 12.05 5.89
CA ALA A 294 -17.05 12.70 6.38
C ALA A 294 -15.89 12.60 5.37
N VAL A 295 -15.77 11.44 4.72
CA VAL A 295 -14.80 11.23 3.63
C VAL A 295 -15.13 12.12 2.43
N MET A 296 -16.40 12.18 2.03
CA MET A 296 -16.88 13.03 0.93
C MET A 296 -16.59 14.51 1.18
N ARG A 297 -16.75 14.97 2.42
CA ARG A 297 -16.39 16.34 2.78
C ARG A 297 -14.90 16.61 2.56
N ILE A 298 -14.02 15.71 3.02
CA ILE A 298 -12.56 15.82 2.81
C ILE A 298 -12.24 15.82 1.32
N LEU A 299 -12.85 14.93 0.54
CA LEU A 299 -12.61 14.83 -0.89
C LEU A 299 -13.04 16.12 -1.61
N ARG A 300 -14.16 16.73 -1.22
CA ARG A 300 -14.62 17.99 -1.77
C ARG A 300 -13.68 19.15 -1.44
N GLU A 301 -13.33 19.29 -0.18
CA GLU A 301 -12.54 20.41 0.31
C GLU A 301 -11.08 20.39 -0.16
N ASN A 302 -10.50 19.20 -0.31
CA ASN A 302 -9.06 19.03 -0.46
C ASN A 302 -8.64 18.44 -1.82
N PHE A 303 -9.57 17.82 -2.53
CA PHE A 303 -9.29 17.20 -3.84
C PHE A 303 -10.22 17.76 -4.94
N LEU A 304 -11.01 18.78 -4.63
CA LEU A 304 -11.93 19.44 -5.55
C LEU A 304 -12.92 18.46 -6.23
N LEU A 305 -13.34 17.41 -5.51
CA LEU A 305 -14.36 16.49 -5.98
C LEU A 305 -15.74 17.08 -5.78
N ASN A 306 -16.26 17.71 -6.81
CA ASN A 306 -17.64 18.19 -6.81
C ASN A 306 -18.60 17.01 -6.96
N GLN A 307 -19.70 17.04 -6.19
CA GLN A 307 -20.80 16.11 -6.44
C GLN A 307 -21.51 16.49 -7.74
N PRO A 308 -22.03 15.53 -8.52
CA PRO A 308 -22.91 15.85 -9.63
C PRO A 308 -24.11 16.65 -9.09
N LYS A 309 -24.52 17.69 -9.80
CA LYS A 309 -25.83 18.32 -9.58
C LYS A 309 -26.83 17.17 -9.68
N LYS A 310 -27.63 16.94 -8.64
CA LYS A 310 -28.61 15.85 -8.52
C LYS A 310 -29.34 15.62 -9.84
N SER A 311 -28.86 14.74 -10.68
CA SER A 311 -29.64 14.11 -11.73
C SER A 311 -30.31 12.91 -11.08
N GLY A 312 -31.63 12.86 -11.08
CA GLY A 312 -32.41 11.86 -10.37
C GLY A 312 -32.13 10.44 -10.88
N TRP A 313 -31.20 9.77 -10.26
CA TRP A 313 -31.06 8.33 -10.34
C TRP A 313 -31.75 7.76 -9.11
N LEU A 314 -33.01 7.37 -9.30
CA LEU A 314 -33.69 6.48 -8.37
C LEU A 314 -32.95 5.14 -8.41
N ILE A 315 -32.30 4.79 -7.33
CA ILE A 315 -31.84 3.42 -7.10
C ILE A 315 -33.10 2.62 -6.79
N GLU A 316 -33.63 1.89 -7.76
CA GLU A 316 -34.58 0.81 -7.49
C GLU A 316 -33.88 -0.22 -6.61
N GLU A 317 -34.34 -0.37 -5.39
CA GLU A 317 -33.96 -1.45 -4.48
C GLU A 317 -34.46 -2.79 -5.05
N ASN A 318 -33.70 -3.39 -5.94
CA ASN A 318 -33.87 -4.81 -6.22
C ASN A 318 -33.22 -5.62 -5.11
N GLN A 319 -34.02 -5.88 -4.06
CA GLN A 319 -33.73 -6.82 -2.97
C GLN A 319 -33.92 -8.28 -3.39
N GLU A 320 -33.38 -8.72 -4.51
CA GLU A 320 -33.47 -10.15 -4.83
C GLU A 320 -32.10 -10.69 -5.21
N ASN A 321 -31.74 -11.76 -4.48
CA ASN A 321 -30.63 -12.69 -4.71
C ASN A 321 -29.24 -12.33 -4.19
N ILE A 322 -29.11 -12.27 -2.87
CA ILE A 322 -27.85 -12.60 -2.23
C ILE A 322 -27.95 -14.08 -1.79
N PRO A 323 -27.13 -15.01 -2.30
CA PRO A 323 -27.09 -16.37 -1.76
C PRO A 323 -26.68 -16.35 -0.28
N ARG A 324 -27.55 -16.84 0.57
CA ARG A 324 -27.29 -17.01 2.02
C ARG A 324 -26.48 -18.28 2.29
N ASN A 325 -25.35 -18.45 1.64
CA ASN A 325 -24.43 -19.53 1.99
C ASN A 325 -23.04 -19.17 1.49
N LEU A 326 -22.23 -18.72 2.42
CA LEU A 326 -20.80 -19.05 2.55
C LEU A 326 -20.30 -18.46 3.89
#